data_8e5557a5e36529c9d6b378b839d05916
#
_entry.id   8e5557a5e36529c9d6b378b839d05916
#
_cell.length_a   1.000
_cell.length_b   1.000
_cell.length_c   1.000
_cell.angle_alpha   90.00
_cell.angle_beta   90.00
_cell.angle_gamma   90.00
#
_symmetry.space_group_name_H-M   'P 1'
#
loop_
_entity.id
_entity.type
_entity.pdbx_description
1 polymer ?
#
loop_
_entity_poly.entity_id
_entity_poly.type
_entity_poly.pdbx_seq_one_letter_code
_entity_poly.pdbx_strand_id
1 'polypeptide(L)'
;MPVRPNTRLRYTSAPPPPEAGPRARTYRQLIDAGMRLVQQRGLVTVAEVAAAAEVSRATAYRYFPTHGKLITALVEESLGPVRRFESIEQDGHARLTDLFVQTFPRFKEFEAQLRAALQLSLEHWALAQAGALKEEQFRRGHRSHILDRAAAPLRKRLGAPTYARLMRALSVVYGIEPYIVLKDVWNATDREIESVSHWMLDALVDAALRDAGMPARARPTGSGATARPSRKPGAATSRR
;
A
#
# COMPACT_ATOMS: atom_id res chain seq x y z
N MET A 1 -28.68 -13.38 1.48
CA MET A 1 -27.86 -13.99 2.54
C MET A 1 -27.41 -12.88 3.49
N PRO A 2 -27.64 -12.98 4.81
CA PRO A 2 -27.20 -11.95 5.74
C PRO A 2 -25.68 -11.95 5.81
N VAL A 3 -25.08 -10.77 5.57
CA VAL A 3 -23.66 -10.51 5.75
C VAL A 3 -23.33 -10.72 7.23
N ARG A 4 -22.56 -11.75 7.55
CA ARG A 4 -22.07 -11.98 8.91
C ARG A 4 -21.30 -10.75 9.39
N PRO A 5 -21.54 -10.25 10.61
CA PRO A 5 -20.82 -9.11 11.13
C PRO A 5 -19.34 -9.48 11.30
N ASN A 6 -18.52 -8.68 10.68
CA ASN A 6 -17.10 -8.41 10.81
C ASN A 6 -16.35 -9.24 11.88
N THR A 7 -16.00 -10.46 11.53
CA THR A 7 -14.85 -11.12 12.18
C THR A 7 -13.65 -10.26 11.81
N ARG A 8 -13.08 -9.50 12.77
CA ARG A 8 -11.88 -8.70 12.59
C ARG A 8 -10.86 -9.57 11.88
N LEU A 9 -10.61 -9.29 10.62
CA LEU A 9 -9.61 -10.01 9.83
C LEU A 9 -8.28 -9.86 10.58
N ARG A 10 -7.84 -10.92 11.25
CA ARG A 10 -6.55 -10.94 11.92
C ARG A 10 -5.49 -10.90 10.83
N TYR A 11 -4.73 -9.83 10.78
CA TYR A 11 -3.53 -9.76 9.95
C TYR A 11 -2.30 -10.19 10.74
N THR A 12 -1.29 -10.67 10.06
CA THR A 12 -0.01 -11.01 10.66
C THR A 12 0.66 -9.72 11.17
N SER A 13 0.96 -9.66 12.46
CA SER A 13 1.67 -8.53 13.08
C SER A 13 3.13 -8.87 13.28
N ALA A 14 4.02 -7.91 13.09
CA ALA A 14 5.42 -8.07 13.46
C ALA A 14 5.56 -8.18 15.00
N PRO A 15 6.59 -8.87 15.48
CA PRO A 15 6.99 -8.76 16.89
C PRO A 15 7.38 -7.30 17.18
N PRO A 16 7.04 -6.77 18.38
CA PRO A 16 7.44 -5.42 18.74
C PRO A 16 8.97 -5.30 18.76
N PRO A 17 9.55 -4.24 18.17
CA PRO A 17 10.97 -4.03 18.22
C PRO A 17 11.42 -3.81 19.69
N PRO A 18 12.56 -4.38 20.10
CA PRO A 18 13.12 -4.09 21.40
C PRO A 18 13.51 -2.61 21.53
N GLU A 19 13.22 -1.99 22.69
CA GLU A 19 13.40 -0.55 22.86
C GLU A 19 14.87 -0.10 22.90
N ALA A 20 15.76 -0.89 23.54
CA ALA A 20 17.16 -0.50 23.72
C ALA A 20 18.11 -1.70 23.94
N GLY A 21 19.40 -1.43 23.97
CA GLY A 21 20.46 -2.37 24.34
C GLY A 21 20.86 -3.37 23.26
N PRO A 22 21.55 -4.47 23.62
CA PRO A 22 22.05 -5.47 22.66
C PRO A 22 20.95 -6.11 21.81
N ARG A 23 19.75 -6.32 22.39
CA ARG A 23 18.60 -6.88 21.68
C ARG A 23 18.12 -5.96 20.57
N ALA A 24 18.07 -4.65 20.80
CA ALA A 24 17.66 -3.66 19.80
C ALA A 24 18.69 -3.61 18.65
N ARG A 25 19.99 -3.70 18.96
CA ARG A 25 21.05 -3.77 17.93
C ARG A 25 20.89 -4.99 17.04
N THR A 26 20.74 -6.18 17.64
CA THR A 26 20.56 -7.43 16.88
C THR A 26 19.27 -7.38 16.04
N TYR A 27 18.18 -6.86 16.57
CA TYR A 27 16.94 -6.67 15.82
C TYR A 27 17.19 -5.77 14.60
N ARG A 28 17.86 -4.62 14.79
CA ARG A 28 18.17 -3.68 13.70
C ARG A 28 19.09 -4.34 12.65
N GLN A 29 20.13 -5.08 13.06
CA GLN A 29 20.99 -5.83 12.15
C GLN A 29 20.20 -6.79 11.26
N LEU A 30 19.24 -7.53 11.84
CA LEU A 30 18.37 -8.45 11.10
C LEU A 30 17.45 -7.70 10.14
N ILE A 31 16.84 -6.58 10.55
CA ILE A 31 16.01 -5.76 9.67
C ILE A 31 16.82 -5.21 8.51
N ASP A 32 17.98 -4.60 8.78
CA ASP A 32 18.82 -3.99 7.74
C ASP A 32 19.34 -5.03 6.74
N ALA A 33 19.72 -6.23 7.22
CA ALA A 33 20.10 -7.35 6.35
C ALA A 33 18.92 -7.83 5.51
N GLY A 34 17.74 -7.98 6.11
CA GLY A 34 16.52 -8.37 5.42
C GLY A 34 16.11 -7.38 4.34
N MET A 35 16.13 -6.08 4.64
CA MET A 35 15.83 -5.01 3.68
C MET A 35 16.77 -5.05 2.47
N ARG A 36 18.08 -5.20 2.69
CA ARG A 36 19.07 -5.32 1.59
C ARG A 36 18.88 -6.58 0.76
N LEU A 37 18.71 -7.74 1.41
CA LEU A 37 18.53 -9.01 0.71
C LEU A 37 17.26 -9.03 -0.15
N VAL A 38 16.14 -8.54 0.39
CA VAL A 38 14.90 -8.47 -0.38
C VAL A 38 15.05 -7.56 -1.59
N GLN A 39 15.76 -6.44 -1.45
CA GLN A 39 16.04 -5.54 -2.58
C GLN A 39 16.87 -6.22 -3.68
N GLN A 40 17.75 -7.14 -3.33
CA GLN A 40 18.65 -7.82 -4.27
C GLN A 40 18.04 -9.08 -4.90
N ARG A 41 17.24 -9.83 -4.13
CA ARG A 41 16.82 -11.20 -4.48
C ARG A 41 15.30 -11.44 -4.44
N GLY A 42 14.50 -10.48 -3.98
CA GLY A 42 13.08 -10.67 -3.70
C GLY A 42 12.85 -11.36 -2.36
N LEU A 43 11.95 -12.35 -2.32
CA LEU A 43 11.57 -13.04 -1.09
C LEU A 43 12.75 -13.82 -0.49
N VAL A 44 12.97 -13.66 0.82
CA VAL A 44 14.09 -14.27 1.57
C VAL A 44 13.60 -14.95 2.86
N THR A 45 14.30 -15.98 3.30
CA THR A 45 14.00 -16.73 4.54
C THR A 45 14.66 -16.10 5.77
N VAL A 46 14.16 -16.44 6.96
CA VAL A 46 14.78 -16.05 8.24
C VAL A 46 16.23 -16.54 8.34
N ALA A 47 16.52 -17.74 7.80
CA ALA A 47 17.88 -18.31 7.83
C ALA A 47 18.86 -17.54 6.93
N GLU A 48 18.45 -17.09 5.76
CA GLU A 48 19.27 -16.26 4.86
C GLU A 48 19.56 -14.89 5.48
N VAL A 49 18.53 -14.27 6.10
CA VAL A 49 18.69 -13.00 6.82
C VAL A 49 19.62 -13.16 8.02
N ALA A 50 19.54 -14.26 8.76
CA ALA A 50 20.44 -14.56 9.88
C ALA A 50 21.89 -14.64 9.41
N ALA A 51 22.15 -15.36 8.31
CA ALA A 51 23.50 -15.48 7.73
C ALA A 51 24.05 -14.13 7.27
N ALA A 52 23.23 -13.31 6.57
CA ALA A 52 23.64 -11.99 6.09
C ALA A 52 23.83 -10.95 7.20
N ALA A 53 23.19 -11.16 8.35
CA ALA A 53 23.33 -10.32 9.54
C ALA A 53 24.44 -10.82 10.49
N GLU A 54 25.14 -11.92 10.15
CA GLU A 54 26.12 -12.59 11.01
C GLU A 54 25.57 -12.98 12.39
N VAL A 55 24.30 -13.34 12.43
CA VAL A 55 23.57 -13.75 13.62
C VAL A 55 23.26 -15.25 13.55
N SER A 56 23.34 -15.96 14.67
CA SER A 56 22.96 -17.38 14.68
C SER A 56 21.50 -17.57 14.31
N ARG A 57 21.19 -18.67 13.57
CA ARG A 57 19.80 -19.03 13.21
C ARG A 57 18.89 -19.05 14.44
N ALA A 58 19.34 -19.68 15.53
CA ALA A 58 18.57 -19.77 16.77
C ALA A 58 18.22 -18.38 17.32
N THR A 59 19.15 -17.43 17.23
CA THR A 59 18.93 -16.05 17.65
C THR A 59 17.92 -15.36 16.71
N ALA A 60 18.07 -15.49 15.39
CA ALA A 60 17.15 -14.87 14.42
C ALA A 60 15.70 -15.40 14.59
N TYR A 61 15.51 -16.70 14.78
CA TYR A 61 14.18 -17.30 15.02
C TYR A 61 13.54 -16.85 16.34
N ARG A 62 14.31 -16.39 17.33
CA ARG A 62 13.72 -15.77 18.53
C ARG A 62 13.10 -14.40 18.24
N TYR A 63 13.62 -13.66 17.26
CA TYR A 63 13.03 -12.39 16.82
C TYR A 63 11.92 -12.61 15.81
N PHE A 64 12.13 -13.49 14.85
CA PHE A 64 11.19 -13.78 13.77
C PHE A 64 10.91 -15.29 13.70
N PRO A 65 9.96 -15.80 14.51
CA PRO A 65 9.71 -17.23 14.60
C PRO A 65 9.13 -17.85 13.32
N THR A 66 8.58 -17.03 12.44
CA THR A 66 8.04 -17.45 11.14
C THR A 66 8.49 -16.52 10.03
N HIS A 67 8.43 -17.00 8.80
CA HIS A 67 8.69 -16.20 7.60
C HIS A 67 7.73 -15.00 7.55
N GLY A 68 6.44 -15.23 7.82
CA GLY A 68 5.43 -14.18 7.86
C GLY A 68 5.75 -13.06 8.86
N LYS A 69 6.33 -13.38 10.04
CA LYS A 69 6.73 -12.37 11.02
C LYS A 69 7.89 -11.51 10.55
N LEU A 70 8.89 -12.12 9.88
CA LEU A 70 9.99 -11.38 9.27
C LEU A 70 9.48 -10.42 8.19
N ILE A 71 8.74 -10.93 7.21
CA ILE A 71 8.24 -10.13 6.09
C ILE A 71 7.32 -9.00 6.60
N THR A 72 6.50 -9.25 7.62
CA THR A 72 5.70 -8.19 8.24
C THR A 72 6.58 -7.07 8.81
N ALA A 73 7.68 -7.42 9.51
CA ALA A 73 8.59 -6.42 10.07
C ALA A 73 9.28 -5.59 8.96
N LEU A 74 9.68 -6.23 7.85
CA LEU A 74 10.26 -5.52 6.70
C LEU A 74 9.23 -4.59 6.03
N VAL A 75 7.96 -5.01 5.89
CA VAL A 75 6.87 -4.15 5.39
C VAL A 75 6.62 -2.98 6.34
N GLU A 76 6.63 -3.22 7.65
CA GLU A 76 6.45 -2.16 8.64
C GLU A 76 7.57 -1.13 8.60
N GLU A 77 8.82 -1.55 8.42
CA GLU A 77 9.96 -0.65 8.17
C GLU A 77 9.79 0.13 6.87
N SER A 78 9.37 -0.55 5.79
CA SER A 78 9.13 0.06 4.48
C SER A 78 8.03 1.12 4.53
N LEU A 79 6.93 0.88 5.22
CA LEU A 79 5.84 1.84 5.38
C LEU A 79 6.23 3.01 6.29
N GLY A 80 7.11 2.79 7.27
CA GLY A 80 7.61 3.82 8.17
C GLY A 80 6.49 4.67 8.82
N PRO A 81 6.55 6.02 8.69
CA PRO A 81 5.56 6.92 9.30
C PRO A 81 4.13 6.70 8.84
N VAL A 82 3.91 6.21 7.61
CA VAL A 82 2.57 5.98 7.04
C VAL A 82 1.74 5.01 7.89
N ARG A 83 2.39 4.09 8.62
CA ARG A 83 1.70 3.20 9.58
C ARG A 83 0.93 3.94 10.66
N ARG A 84 1.42 5.10 11.06
CA ARG A 84 0.80 5.98 12.06
C ARG A 84 0.12 7.17 11.41
N PHE A 85 -0.19 7.07 10.14
CA PHE A 85 -0.70 8.16 9.32
C PHE A 85 -1.39 9.25 10.14
N GLU A 86 -0.94 10.46 9.98
CA GLU A 86 -1.49 11.68 10.56
C GLU A 86 -1.67 12.70 9.44
N SER A 87 -2.71 13.51 9.55
CA SER A 87 -3.00 14.60 8.64
C SER A 87 -3.59 15.76 9.43
N ILE A 88 -3.23 16.96 9.08
CA ILE A 88 -3.81 18.19 9.63
C ILE A 88 -5.19 18.49 9.04
N GLU A 89 -5.53 17.84 7.93
CA GLU A 89 -6.79 18.02 7.23
C GLU A 89 -7.96 17.49 8.05
N GLN A 90 -9.09 18.23 7.99
CA GLN A 90 -10.33 17.84 8.66
C GLN A 90 -11.30 17.12 7.70
N ASP A 91 -11.20 17.38 6.39
CA ASP A 91 -12.00 16.72 5.39
C ASP A 91 -11.46 15.32 5.06
N GLY A 92 -12.34 14.33 5.03
CA GLY A 92 -11.91 12.94 4.85
C GLY A 92 -11.35 12.64 3.46
N HIS A 93 -11.73 13.40 2.42
CA HIS A 93 -11.11 13.25 1.11
C HIS A 93 -9.70 13.85 1.10
N ALA A 94 -9.53 15.06 1.66
CA ALA A 94 -8.22 15.69 1.77
C ALA A 94 -7.24 14.79 2.57
N ARG A 95 -7.70 14.19 3.66
CA ARG A 95 -6.92 13.20 4.43
C ARG A 95 -6.53 11.96 3.60
N LEU A 96 -7.45 11.44 2.79
CA LEU A 96 -7.14 10.32 1.89
C LEU A 96 -6.15 10.73 0.81
N THR A 97 -6.25 11.94 0.27
CA THR A 97 -5.26 12.52 -0.66
C THR A 97 -3.88 12.61 -0.01
N ASP A 98 -3.80 13.16 1.21
CA ASP A 98 -2.56 13.20 2.00
C ASP A 98 -1.97 11.80 2.20
N LEU A 99 -2.81 10.82 2.50
CA LEU A 99 -2.36 9.44 2.66
C LEU A 99 -1.70 8.91 1.38
N PHE A 100 -2.30 9.15 0.22
CA PHE A 100 -1.74 8.73 -1.06
C PHE A 100 -0.41 9.43 -1.32
N VAL A 101 -0.35 10.76 -1.15
CA VAL A 101 0.89 11.55 -1.31
C VAL A 101 2.02 11.04 -0.41
N GLN A 102 1.75 10.74 0.86
CA GLN A 102 2.75 10.22 1.80
C GLN A 102 3.19 8.78 1.46
N THR A 103 2.32 7.98 0.84
CA THR A 103 2.58 6.56 0.60
C THR A 103 3.31 6.31 -0.72
N PHE A 104 3.06 7.06 -1.77
CA PHE A 104 3.66 6.83 -3.09
C PHE A 104 5.20 6.80 -3.08
N PRO A 105 5.90 7.73 -2.43
CA PRO A 105 7.37 7.66 -2.33
C PRO A 105 7.84 6.35 -1.68
N ARG A 106 7.10 5.83 -0.69
CA ARG A 106 7.42 4.57 -0.01
C ARG A 106 7.18 3.37 -0.93
N PHE A 107 6.14 3.37 -1.75
CA PHE A 107 5.90 2.31 -2.73
C PHE A 107 7.03 2.24 -3.75
N LYS A 108 7.53 3.37 -4.21
CA LYS A 108 8.65 3.46 -5.12
C LYS A 108 9.96 2.97 -4.49
N GLU A 109 10.29 3.47 -3.30
CA GLU A 109 11.54 3.18 -2.60
C GLU A 109 11.62 1.72 -2.14
N PHE A 110 10.49 1.17 -1.67
CA PHE A 110 10.41 -0.16 -1.05
C PHE A 110 9.57 -1.16 -1.87
N GLU A 111 9.54 -0.99 -3.18
CA GLU A 111 8.76 -1.85 -4.07
C GLU A 111 9.10 -3.33 -3.89
N ALA A 112 10.38 -3.68 -3.79
CA ALA A 112 10.82 -5.06 -3.63
C ALA A 112 10.26 -5.72 -2.35
N GLN A 113 10.29 -5.01 -1.22
CA GLN A 113 9.77 -5.51 0.06
C GLN A 113 8.25 -5.69 0.03
N LEU A 114 7.54 -4.78 -0.63
CA LEU A 114 6.09 -4.86 -0.77
C LEU A 114 5.67 -5.99 -1.74
N ARG A 115 6.44 -6.20 -2.82
CA ARG A 115 6.26 -7.34 -3.74
C ARG A 115 6.55 -8.67 -3.03
N ALA A 116 7.60 -8.76 -2.22
CA ALA A 116 7.90 -9.95 -1.44
C ALA A 116 6.76 -10.32 -0.47
N ALA A 117 6.12 -9.33 0.15
CA ALA A 117 4.94 -9.57 0.99
C ALA A 117 3.73 -10.07 0.18
N LEU A 118 3.54 -9.58 -1.05
CA LEU A 118 2.50 -10.10 -1.94
C LEU A 118 2.80 -11.54 -2.35
N GLN A 119 4.03 -11.82 -2.78
CA GLN A 119 4.49 -13.17 -3.14
C GLN A 119 4.27 -14.16 -1.99
N LEU A 120 4.73 -13.85 -0.77
CA LEU A 120 4.53 -14.71 0.39
C LEU A 120 3.04 -14.98 0.67
N SER A 121 2.18 -13.96 0.49
CA SER A 121 0.74 -14.13 0.68
C SER A 121 0.13 -15.14 -0.29
N LEU A 122 0.58 -15.11 -1.56
CA LEU A 122 0.14 -16.04 -2.61
C LEU A 122 0.70 -17.46 -2.39
N GLU A 123 1.98 -17.57 -2.01
CA GLU A 123 2.60 -18.86 -1.67
C GLU A 123 1.92 -19.53 -0.49
N HIS A 124 1.66 -18.78 0.61
CA HIS A 124 0.96 -19.33 1.77
C HIS A 124 -0.48 -19.72 1.44
N TRP A 125 -1.16 -18.97 0.55
CA TRP A 125 -2.48 -19.39 0.08
C TRP A 125 -2.41 -20.71 -0.66
N ALA A 126 -1.48 -20.88 -1.61
CA ALA A 126 -1.32 -22.10 -2.38
C ALA A 126 -0.95 -23.31 -1.49
N LEU A 127 -0.01 -23.11 -0.56
CA LEU A 127 0.38 -24.16 0.40
C LEU A 127 -0.78 -24.56 1.34
N ALA A 128 -1.60 -23.59 1.76
CA ALA A 128 -2.78 -23.87 2.58
C ALA A 128 -3.84 -24.68 1.82
N GLN A 129 -4.06 -24.38 0.52
CA GLN A 129 -4.97 -25.17 -0.34
C GLN A 129 -4.47 -26.62 -0.50
N ALA A 130 -3.15 -26.81 -0.59
CA ALA A 130 -2.52 -28.13 -0.70
C ALA A 130 -2.37 -28.87 0.65
N GLY A 131 -2.79 -28.28 1.78
CA GLY A 131 -2.59 -28.85 3.12
C GLY A 131 -1.11 -28.93 3.54
N ALA A 132 -0.21 -28.20 2.88
CA ALA A 132 1.23 -28.24 3.05
C ALA A 132 1.80 -27.07 3.87
N LEU A 133 0.98 -26.11 4.26
CA LEU A 133 1.43 -24.96 5.06
C LEU A 133 1.77 -25.37 6.48
N LYS A 134 3.03 -25.16 6.88
CA LYS A 134 3.57 -25.59 8.19
C LYS A 134 3.60 -24.48 9.24
N GLU A 135 3.22 -23.25 8.89
CA GLU A 135 3.18 -22.10 9.79
C GLU A 135 1.85 -21.37 9.69
N GLU A 136 1.62 -20.36 10.53
CA GLU A 136 0.43 -19.51 10.44
C GLU A 136 0.38 -18.82 9.07
N GLN A 137 -0.78 -18.87 8.40
CA GLN A 137 -0.95 -18.23 7.10
C GLN A 137 -0.69 -16.74 7.20
N PHE A 138 0.26 -16.25 6.41
CA PHE A 138 0.56 -14.83 6.30
C PHE A 138 -0.62 -14.06 5.72
N ARG A 139 -1.07 -13.05 6.47
CA ARG A 139 -2.21 -12.22 6.11
C ARG A 139 -1.81 -10.76 6.13
N ARG A 140 -1.90 -10.11 4.99
CA ARG A 140 -1.68 -8.65 4.86
C ARG A 140 -2.93 -7.91 5.33
N GLY A 141 -2.78 -6.84 6.13
CA GLY A 141 -3.95 -6.14 6.67
C GLY A 141 -3.72 -4.70 7.10
N HIS A 142 -2.50 -4.19 7.06
CA HIS A 142 -2.17 -2.83 7.50
C HIS A 142 -3.00 -1.76 6.78
N ARG A 143 -3.27 -1.94 5.47
CA ARG A 143 -4.01 -0.96 4.66
C ARG A 143 -5.40 -0.65 5.20
N SER A 144 -6.12 -1.64 5.74
CA SER A 144 -7.48 -1.43 6.25
C SER A 144 -7.51 -0.44 7.42
N HIS A 145 -6.53 -0.52 8.32
CA HIS A 145 -6.42 0.40 9.46
C HIS A 145 -5.95 1.79 9.04
N ILE A 146 -4.99 1.86 8.12
CA ILE A 146 -4.46 3.14 7.61
C ILE A 146 -5.57 3.89 6.87
N LEU A 147 -6.28 3.21 5.96
CA LEU A 147 -7.42 3.78 5.23
C LEU A 147 -8.55 4.20 6.18
N ASP A 148 -8.89 3.38 7.18
CA ASP A 148 -9.95 3.71 8.13
C ASP A 148 -9.61 4.97 8.95
N ARG A 149 -8.35 5.13 9.33
CA ARG A 149 -7.86 6.35 10.01
C ARG A 149 -7.95 7.59 9.12
N ALA A 150 -7.56 7.48 7.85
CA ALA A 150 -7.64 8.59 6.91
C ALA A 150 -9.09 8.96 6.60
N ALA A 151 -9.94 7.97 6.31
CA ALA A 151 -11.33 8.17 5.92
C ALA A 151 -12.29 8.44 7.11
N ALA A 152 -11.81 8.44 8.36
CA ALA A 152 -12.65 8.55 9.56
C ALA A 152 -13.70 9.68 9.52
N PRO A 153 -13.40 10.91 9.03
CA PRO A 153 -14.41 11.97 8.94
C PRO A 153 -15.58 11.65 8.01
N LEU A 154 -15.40 10.76 7.00
CA LEU A 154 -16.46 10.37 6.09
C LEU A 154 -17.47 9.40 6.71
N ARG A 155 -17.12 8.72 7.80
CA ARG A 155 -17.94 7.65 8.41
C ARG A 155 -19.34 8.12 8.79
N LYS A 156 -19.44 9.28 9.47
CA LYS A 156 -20.73 9.85 9.87
C LYS A 156 -21.52 10.38 8.68
N ARG A 157 -20.83 10.94 7.69
CA ARG A 157 -21.44 11.53 6.49
C ARG A 157 -22.05 10.49 5.57
N LEU A 158 -21.37 9.36 5.37
CA LEU A 158 -21.78 8.33 4.40
C LEU A 158 -22.76 7.30 4.98
N GLY A 159 -22.85 7.17 6.31
CA GLY A 159 -23.54 6.06 6.96
C GLY A 159 -22.79 4.72 6.79
N ALA A 160 -23.13 3.74 7.64
CA ALA A 160 -22.38 2.50 7.74
C ALA A 160 -22.28 1.67 6.44
N PRO A 161 -23.36 1.47 5.65
CA PRO A 161 -23.27 0.65 4.45
C PRO A 161 -22.39 1.26 3.36
N THR A 162 -22.58 2.55 3.07
CA THR A 162 -21.80 3.28 2.04
C THR A 162 -20.34 3.42 2.45
N TYR A 163 -20.07 3.73 3.73
CA TYR A 163 -18.71 3.78 4.26
C TYR A 163 -18.00 2.42 4.12
N ALA A 164 -18.66 1.31 4.48
CA ALA A 164 -18.07 -0.02 4.36
C ALA A 164 -17.78 -0.41 2.90
N ARG A 165 -18.63 0.02 1.94
CA ARG A 165 -18.40 -0.17 0.51
C ARG A 165 -17.22 0.66 0.04
N LEU A 166 -17.14 1.93 0.41
CA LEU A 166 -16.02 2.82 0.08
C LEU A 166 -14.68 2.24 0.60
N MET A 167 -14.64 1.77 1.86
CA MET A 167 -13.43 1.18 2.43
C MET A 167 -12.92 -0.05 1.68
N ARG A 168 -13.83 -0.90 1.20
CA ARG A 168 -13.47 -2.06 0.36
C ARG A 168 -12.95 -1.62 -1.00
N ALA A 169 -13.61 -0.65 -1.65
CA ALA A 169 -13.17 -0.10 -2.93
C ALA A 169 -11.80 0.58 -2.83
N LEU A 170 -11.59 1.42 -1.82
CA LEU A 170 -10.30 2.03 -1.54
C LEU A 170 -9.19 0.99 -1.29
N SER A 171 -9.52 -0.15 -0.66
CA SER A 171 -8.55 -1.23 -0.45
C SER A 171 -8.08 -1.89 -1.75
N VAL A 172 -8.82 -1.76 -2.85
CA VAL A 172 -8.42 -2.25 -4.17
C VAL A 172 -7.49 -1.27 -4.87
N VAL A 173 -7.70 0.04 -4.69
CA VAL A 173 -6.94 1.09 -5.39
C VAL A 173 -5.79 1.68 -4.57
N TYR A 174 -5.65 1.28 -3.32
CA TYR A 174 -4.57 1.69 -2.42
C TYR A 174 -3.72 0.49 -2.01
N GLY A 175 -2.47 0.48 -2.39
CA GLY A 175 -1.52 -0.58 -2.05
C GLY A 175 -0.59 -0.93 -3.19
N ILE A 176 0.22 -1.96 -2.99
CA ILE A 176 1.20 -2.38 -3.99
C ILE A 176 0.55 -3.03 -5.22
N GLU A 177 -0.62 -3.63 -5.09
CA GLU A 177 -1.27 -4.35 -6.20
C GLU A 177 -1.64 -3.43 -7.37
N PRO A 178 -2.37 -2.31 -7.19
CA PRO A 178 -2.64 -1.39 -8.29
C PRO A 178 -1.36 -0.77 -8.85
N TYR A 179 -0.35 -0.49 -7.98
CA TYR A 179 0.96 -0.02 -8.41
C TYR A 179 1.62 -1.00 -9.39
N ILE A 180 1.65 -2.30 -9.05
CA ILE A 180 2.20 -3.37 -9.90
C ILE A 180 1.44 -3.48 -11.21
N VAL A 181 0.10 -3.47 -11.16
CA VAL A 181 -0.73 -3.56 -12.38
C VAL A 181 -0.41 -2.43 -13.35
N LEU A 182 -0.35 -1.20 -12.86
CA LEU A 182 -0.06 -0.05 -13.71
C LEU A 182 1.38 -0.09 -14.25
N LYS A 183 2.33 -0.51 -13.43
CA LYS A 183 3.75 -0.58 -13.81
C LYS A 183 4.05 -1.75 -14.75
N ASP A 184 3.62 -2.97 -14.40
CA ASP A 184 4.03 -4.19 -15.10
C ASP A 184 3.17 -4.47 -16.35
N VAL A 185 1.87 -4.13 -16.32
CA VAL A 185 0.96 -4.36 -17.43
C VAL A 185 0.94 -3.20 -18.41
N TRP A 186 0.95 -1.95 -17.88
CA TRP A 186 0.82 -0.74 -18.69
C TRP A 186 2.15 -0.02 -18.94
N ASN A 187 3.25 -0.48 -18.31
CA ASN A 187 4.56 0.18 -18.32
C ASN A 187 4.46 1.67 -17.95
N ALA A 188 3.55 1.97 -17.03
CA ALA A 188 3.28 3.33 -16.59
C ALA A 188 4.44 3.89 -15.75
N THR A 189 4.74 5.17 -15.96
CA THR A 189 5.69 5.91 -15.13
C THR A 189 5.10 6.15 -13.73
N ASP A 190 5.96 6.41 -12.75
CA ASP A 190 5.54 6.72 -11.39
C ASP A 190 4.50 7.87 -11.37
N ARG A 191 4.71 8.91 -12.19
CA ARG A 191 3.78 10.05 -12.32
C ARG A 191 2.40 9.65 -12.86
N GLU A 192 2.36 8.75 -13.83
CA GLU A 192 1.10 8.21 -14.37
C GLU A 192 0.39 7.35 -13.34
N ILE A 193 1.14 6.52 -12.59
CA ILE A 193 0.59 5.70 -11.50
C ILE A 193 -0.04 6.59 -10.43
N GLU A 194 0.65 7.64 -9.99
CA GLU A 194 0.13 8.61 -9.03
C GLU A 194 -1.14 9.28 -9.57
N SER A 195 -1.10 9.77 -10.81
CA SER A 195 -2.23 10.45 -11.45
C SER A 195 -3.46 9.56 -11.53
N VAL A 196 -3.30 8.31 -11.98
CA VAL A 196 -4.41 7.34 -12.09
C VAL A 196 -4.95 7.00 -10.71
N SER A 197 -4.08 6.81 -9.72
CA SER A 197 -4.48 6.46 -8.36
C SER A 197 -5.27 7.59 -7.70
N HIS A 198 -4.85 8.84 -7.87
CA HIS A 198 -5.61 10.01 -7.39
C HIS A 198 -6.95 10.15 -8.10
N TRP A 199 -7.00 9.93 -9.42
CA TRP A 199 -8.25 9.93 -10.18
C TRP A 199 -9.22 8.85 -9.68
N MET A 200 -8.74 7.63 -9.39
CA MET A 200 -9.55 6.55 -8.81
C MET A 200 -10.05 6.91 -7.41
N LEU A 201 -9.20 7.50 -6.56
CA LEU A 201 -9.59 7.99 -5.24
C LEU A 201 -10.73 8.99 -5.34
N ASP A 202 -10.58 10.01 -6.19
CA ASP A 202 -11.59 11.04 -6.42
C ASP A 202 -12.91 10.45 -6.87
N ALA A 203 -12.87 9.58 -7.88
CA ALA A 203 -14.07 8.93 -8.43
C ALA A 203 -14.83 8.09 -7.37
N LEU A 204 -14.10 7.35 -6.52
CA LEU A 204 -14.68 6.51 -5.49
C LEU A 204 -15.33 7.35 -4.37
N VAL A 205 -14.65 8.41 -3.91
CA VAL A 205 -15.19 9.29 -2.87
C VAL A 205 -16.41 10.04 -3.40
N ASP A 206 -16.35 10.59 -4.62
CA ASP A 206 -17.49 11.27 -5.24
C ASP A 206 -18.69 10.34 -5.46
N ALA A 207 -18.44 9.08 -5.86
CA ALA A 207 -19.50 8.08 -5.97
C ALA A 207 -20.15 7.79 -4.60
N ALA A 208 -19.33 7.60 -3.56
CA ALA A 208 -19.84 7.35 -2.21
C ALA A 208 -20.66 8.53 -1.64
N LEU A 209 -20.23 9.78 -1.92
CA LEU A 209 -20.97 10.97 -1.51
C LEU A 209 -22.33 11.05 -2.23
N ARG A 210 -22.36 10.82 -3.54
CA ARG A 210 -23.63 10.78 -4.31
C ARG A 210 -24.59 9.72 -3.79
N ASP A 211 -24.09 8.50 -3.50
CA ASP A 211 -24.90 7.41 -2.95
C ASP A 211 -25.46 7.73 -1.56
N ALA A 212 -24.81 8.60 -0.81
CA ALA A 212 -25.29 9.12 0.48
C ALA A 212 -26.21 10.35 0.34
N GLY A 213 -26.60 10.74 -0.88
CA GLY A 213 -27.44 11.91 -1.14
C GLY A 213 -26.74 13.25 -0.92
N MET A 214 -25.39 13.27 -0.91
CA MET A 214 -24.61 14.47 -0.70
C MET A 214 -24.15 15.09 -2.03
N PRO A 215 -23.93 16.42 -2.08
CA PRO A 215 -23.39 17.04 -3.27
C PRO A 215 -21.98 16.51 -3.57
N ALA A 216 -21.68 16.30 -4.85
CA ALA A 216 -20.33 16.00 -5.28
C ALA A 216 -19.39 17.17 -4.90
N ARG A 217 -18.13 16.86 -4.67
CA ARG A 217 -17.12 17.91 -4.38
C ARG A 217 -16.97 18.88 -5.54
N ALA A 218 -16.77 20.16 -5.22
CA ALA A 218 -16.35 21.11 -6.24
C ALA A 218 -15.00 20.63 -6.83
N ARG A 219 -14.97 20.34 -8.13
CA ARG A 219 -13.70 20.08 -8.80
C ARG A 219 -12.88 21.37 -8.76
N PRO A 220 -11.58 21.31 -8.39
CA PRO A 220 -10.72 22.45 -8.61
C PRO A 220 -10.79 22.79 -10.11
N THR A 221 -11.23 23.98 -10.43
CA THR A 221 -11.21 24.50 -11.79
C THR A 221 -9.75 24.52 -12.22
N GLY A 222 -9.36 23.58 -13.09
CA GLY A 222 -8.00 23.44 -13.56
C GLY A 222 -7.49 24.73 -14.16
N SER A 223 -6.46 25.28 -13.55
CA SER A 223 -5.65 26.35 -14.11
C SER A 223 -5.02 25.85 -15.42
N GLY A 224 -5.41 26.47 -16.54
CA GLY A 224 -4.60 26.56 -17.73
C GLY A 224 -4.52 25.33 -18.64
N ALA A 225 -5.58 25.06 -19.38
CA ALA A 225 -5.40 24.53 -20.73
C ALA A 225 -4.72 25.64 -21.55
N THR A 226 -3.40 25.57 -21.70
CA THR A 226 -2.66 26.37 -22.67
C THR A 226 -3.23 26.06 -24.05
N ALA A 227 -3.94 27.00 -24.61
CA ALA A 227 -4.47 26.97 -25.96
C ALA A 227 -3.33 26.64 -26.94
N ARG A 228 -3.49 25.53 -27.64
CA ARG A 228 -2.62 25.14 -28.75
C ARG A 228 -2.74 26.21 -29.84
N PRO A 229 -1.65 26.89 -30.30
CA PRO A 229 -1.78 27.87 -31.36
C PRO A 229 -2.26 27.17 -32.63
N SER A 230 -3.32 27.68 -33.22
CA SER A 230 -3.89 27.27 -34.48
C SER A 230 -2.85 27.42 -35.60
N ARG A 231 -2.45 26.32 -36.20
CA ARG A 231 -1.62 26.29 -37.42
C ARG A 231 -2.46 26.84 -38.56
N LYS A 232 -2.11 28.03 -39.07
CA LYS A 232 -2.66 28.58 -40.33
C LYS A 232 -2.29 27.64 -41.48
N PRO A 233 -3.21 27.36 -42.43
CA PRO A 233 -2.87 26.66 -43.66
C PRO A 233 -2.01 27.55 -44.56
N GLY A 234 -0.80 27.05 -44.84
CA GLY A 234 0.11 27.69 -45.79
C GLY A 234 -0.45 27.64 -47.20
N ALA A 235 -0.43 28.78 -47.88
CA ALA A 235 -0.82 28.93 -49.27
C ALA A 235 0.06 28.11 -50.21
N ALA A 236 -0.61 27.41 -51.12
CA ALA A 236 0.02 26.75 -52.27
C ALA A 236 0.55 27.85 -53.22
N THR A 237 1.84 27.87 -53.46
CA THR A 237 2.45 28.60 -54.57
C THR A 237 2.73 27.59 -55.71
N SER A 238 1.93 27.72 -56.75
CA SER A 238 2.19 27.20 -58.10
C SER A 238 3.38 27.92 -58.69
N ARG A 239 4.35 27.18 -59.23
CA ARG A 239 5.20 27.57 -60.40
C ARG A 239 5.67 26.31 -61.12
N ARG A 240 5.23 26.25 -62.33
CA ARG A 240 5.83 25.75 -63.63
C ARG A 240 6.91 24.70 -63.53
#